data_b0b44a0ed8c9e3f8c781be77c7a2c81a
#
_entry.id   b0b44a0ed8c9e3f8c781be77c7a2c81a
#
_cell.length_a   1.000
_cell.length_b   1.000
_cell.length_c   1.000
_cell.angle_alpha   90.00
_cell.angle_beta   90.00
_cell.angle_gamma   90.00
#
_symmetry.space_group_name_H-M   'P 1'
#
loop_
_entity.id
_entity.type
_entity.pdbx_description
1 polymer ?
#
loop_
_entity_poly.entity_id
_entity_poly.type
_entity_poly.pdbx_seq_one_letter_code
_entity_poly.pdbx_strand_id
1 'polypeptide(L)'
;MEGLRLARALWTGKPVDWQGRWPVQSGVLGPTPCRAGGPPIWMAGSVRPALERAARHFDGWFANEADLGRWKQQWSEVQQILREAGRDVSGFVAAIYVTLAIDGDASRAGQRIDAFLERYYGQPAEVMRRRQAVLGGPPEAAAGFLKGFADAGANHMIVRLVGDPDRQLETVVGFRAQLGG
;
A
#
# COMPACT_ATOMS: atom_id res chain seq x y z
N MET A 1 -5.27 14.29 11.68
CA MET A 1 -4.07 15.14 11.40
C MET A 1 -3.29 15.51 12.66
N GLU A 2 -3.94 15.72 13.81
CA GLU A 2 -3.27 16.09 15.07
C GLU A 2 -2.24 15.04 15.52
N GLY A 3 -2.61 13.76 15.60
CA GLY A 3 -1.68 12.69 16.00
C GLY A 3 -0.43 12.61 15.13
N LEU A 4 -0.55 12.91 13.83
CA LEU A 4 0.61 12.94 12.93
C LEU A 4 1.54 14.14 13.25
N ARG A 5 0.97 15.29 13.59
CA ARG A 5 1.77 16.44 14.02
C ARG A 5 2.50 16.15 15.33
N LEU A 6 1.82 15.53 16.28
CA LEU A 6 2.45 15.07 17.54
C LEU A 6 3.58 14.07 17.26
N ALA A 7 3.33 13.06 16.42
CA ALA A 7 4.37 12.09 16.05
C ALA A 7 5.60 12.77 15.45
N ARG A 8 5.41 13.69 14.51
CA ARG A 8 6.51 14.47 13.91
C ARG A 8 7.26 15.34 14.93
N ALA A 9 6.57 15.93 15.90
CA ALA A 9 7.21 16.66 16.97
C ALA A 9 8.08 15.74 17.83
N LEU A 10 7.56 14.58 18.22
CA LEU A 10 8.29 13.59 19.02
C LEU A 10 9.49 12.98 18.26
N TRP A 11 9.43 12.85 16.93
CA TRP A 11 10.54 12.35 16.11
C TRP A 11 11.77 13.25 16.12
N THR A 12 11.66 14.48 16.64
CA THR A 12 12.83 15.35 16.83
C THR A 12 13.78 14.86 17.91
N GLY A 13 13.34 13.96 18.80
CA GLY A 13 14.06 13.50 19.98
C GLY A 13 14.25 14.56 21.05
N LYS A 14 13.64 15.73 20.90
CA LYS A 14 13.64 16.81 21.89
C LYS A 14 12.45 16.68 22.81
N PRO A 15 12.49 17.25 24.04
CA PRO A 15 11.31 17.35 24.89
C PRO A 15 10.17 18.08 24.17
N VAL A 16 8.97 17.48 24.21
CA VAL A 16 7.77 18.00 23.56
C VAL A 16 6.68 18.20 24.60
N ASP A 17 6.16 19.41 24.67
CA ASP A 17 4.93 19.74 25.36
C ASP A 17 3.81 19.85 24.32
N TRP A 18 2.76 19.07 24.47
CA TRP A 18 1.65 19.01 23.52
C TRP A 18 0.31 19.12 24.25
N GLN A 19 -0.49 20.07 23.80
CA GLN A 19 -1.87 20.23 24.27
C GLN A 19 -2.83 19.83 23.16
N GLY A 20 -3.72 18.88 23.46
CA GLY A 20 -4.68 18.38 22.49
C GLY A 20 -5.34 17.09 22.97
N ARG A 21 -5.86 16.30 22.03
CA ARG A 21 -6.51 15.01 22.34
C ARG A 21 -5.59 14.04 23.08
N TRP A 22 -4.30 14.12 22.85
CA TRP A 22 -3.27 13.32 23.54
C TRP A 22 -2.25 14.27 24.17
N PRO A 23 -2.53 14.75 25.38
CA PRO A 23 -1.60 15.67 26.06
C PRO A 23 -0.29 14.95 26.38
N VAL A 24 0.82 15.63 26.14
CA VAL A 24 2.16 15.17 26.47
C VAL A 24 2.86 16.29 27.24
N GLN A 25 3.58 15.95 28.30
CA GLN A 25 4.37 16.89 29.08
C GLN A 25 5.84 16.43 29.06
N SER A 26 6.72 17.28 28.52
CA SER A 26 8.17 17.03 28.41
C SER A 26 8.49 15.64 27.81
N GLY A 27 7.64 15.18 26.87
CA GLY A 27 7.78 13.84 26.27
C GLY A 27 8.98 13.75 25.33
N VAL A 28 9.78 12.72 25.51
CA VAL A 28 10.92 12.42 24.63
C VAL A 28 10.73 11.03 24.02
N LEU A 29 10.85 10.92 22.70
CA LEU A 29 10.78 9.66 21.98
C LEU A 29 12.13 9.29 21.38
N GLY A 30 12.55 8.05 21.56
CA GLY A 30 13.73 7.46 20.90
C GLY A 30 13.43 6.03 20.41
N PRO A 31 14.15 5.54 19.41
CA PRO A 31 15.16 6.25 18.62
C PRO A 31 14.57 7.32 17.69
N THR A 32 15.34 8.33 17.36
CA THR A 32 14.94 9.34 16.37
C THR A 32 15.07 8.79 14.96
N PRO A 33 14.20 9.19 14.00
CA PRO A 33 14.35 8.81 12.61
C PRO A 33 15.69 9.27 12.03
N CYS A 34 16.34 8.43 11.24
CA CYS A 34 17.58 8.78 10.53
C CYS A 34 17.32 9.84 9.43
N ARG A 35 16.10 9.95 8.93
CA ARG A 35 15.70 10.96 7.94
C ARG A 35 15.09 12.17 8.65
N ALA A 36 15.57 13.37 8.30
CA ALA A 36 14.99 14.61 8.80
C ALA A 36 13.50 14.71 8.44
N GLY A 37 12.66 15.03 9.42
CA GLY A 37 11.20 15.09 9.26
C GLY A 37 10.47 13.74 9.41
N GLY A 38 11.21 12.65 9.59
CA GLY A 38 10.67 11.31 9.78
C GLY A 38 10.53 10.48 8.49
N PRO A 39 10.01 9.26 8.58
CA PRO A 39 9.76 8.42 7.43
C PRO A 39 8.64 9.00 6.55
N PRO A 40 8.61 8.69 5.24
CA PRO A 40 7.47 9.00 4.40
C PRO A 40 6.22 8.29 4.92
N ILE A 41 5.09 8.98 4.88
CA ILE A 41 3.83 8.47 5.40
C ILE A 41 2.82 8.35 4.28
N TRP A 42 2.27 7.17 4.11
CA TRP A 42 1.23 6.92 3.12
C TRP A 42 -0.12 6.76 3.79
N MET A 43 -1.15 7.25 3.13
CA MET A 43 -2.52 7.12 3.62
C MET A 43 -3.30 6.12 2.78
N ALA A 44 -3.94 5.17 3.46
CA ALA A 44 -4.86 4.23 2.83
C ALA A 44 -6.26 4.83 2.67
N GLY A 45 -6.97 4.38 1.64
CA GLY A 45 -8.39 4.67 1.44
C GLY A 45 -8.77 4.75 -0.02
N SER A 46 -10.07 4.50 -0.29
CA SER A 46 -10.66 4.42 -1.63
C SER A 46 -11.82 5.41 -1.85
N VAL A 47 -12.24 6.12 -0.80
CA VAL A 47 -13.30 7.13 -0.90
C VAL A 47 -12.72 8.53 -1.09
N ARG A 48 -13.42 9.40 -1.82
CA ARG A 48 -12.93 10.73 -2.16
C ARG A 48 -12.32 11.52 -1.00
N PRO A 49 -12.93 11.61 0.20
CA PRO A 49 -12.30 12.35 1.31
C PRO A 49 -10.96 11.76 1.78
N ALA A 50 -10.74 10.44 1.58
CA ALA A 50 -9.46 9.81 1.89
C ALA A 50 -8.42 10.10 0.81
N LEU A 51 -8.80 10.09 -0.48
CA LEU A 51 -7.95 10.47 -1.61
C LEU A 51 -7.49 11.94 -1.49
N GLU A 52 -8.42 12.85 -1.18
CA GLU A 52 -8.11 14.27 -0.94
C GLU A 52 -7.11 14.45 0.22
N ARG A 53 -7.33 13.73 1.31
CA ARG A 53 -6.43 13.79 2.47
C ARG A 53 -5.05 13.22 2.14
N ALA A 54 -4.99 12.09 1.43
CA ALA A 54 -3.73 11.52 0.96
C ALA A 54 -2.95 12.52 0.11
N ALA A 55 -3.58 13.04 -0.95
CA ALA A 55 -2.96 13.96 -1.89
C ALA A 55 -2.51 15.28 -1.25
N ARG A 56 -3.25 15.82 -0.28
CA ARG A 56 -2.93 17.13 0.33
C ARG A 56 -1.91 17.05 1.45
N HIS A 57 -1.79 15.93 2.18
CA HIS A 57 -1.11 15.91 3.48
C HIS A 57 -0.10 14.79 3.67
N PHE A 58 -0.03 13.82 2.75
CA PHE A 58 0.82 12.63 2.89
C PHE A 58 1.83 12.52 1.73
N ASP A 59 2.76 11.59 1.87
CA ASP A 59 3.83 11.36 0.89
C ASP A 59 3.43 10.30 -0.14
N GLY A 60 2.31 9.62 0.08
CA GLY A 60 1.77 8.61 -0.81
C GLY A 60 0.34 8.23 -0.50
N TRP A 61 -0.26 7.59 -1.47
CA TRP A 61 -1.55 6.92 -1.39
C TRP A 61 -1.36 5.42 -1.53
N PHE A 62 -2.10 4.68 -0.74
CA PHE A 62 -2.03 3.23 -0.68
C PHE A 62 -3.43 2.65 -0.83
N ALA A 63 -3.62 1.79 -1.80
CA ALA A 63 -4.89 1.12 -2.04
C ALA A 63 -4.80 -0.40 -1.85
N ASN A 64 -5.92 -0.97 -1.44
CA ASN A 64 -6.18 -2.40 -1.47
C ASN A 64 -7.45 -2.59 -2.31
N GLU A 65 -7.33 -2.39 -3.63
CA GLU A 65 -8.45 -2.39 -4.58
C GLU A 65 -8.39 -3.62 -5.47
N ALA A 66 -9.50 -4.37 -5.51
CA ALA A 66 -9.58 -5.60 -6.30
C ALA A 66 -9.63 -5.34 -7.82
N ASP A 67 -10.27 -4.27 -8.22
CA ASP A 67 -10.48 -3.91 -9.62
C ASP A 67 -9.44 -2.91 -10.12
N LEU A 68 -8.70 -3.29 -11.14
CA LEU A 68 -7.67 -2.47 -11.76
C LEU A 68 -8.22 -1.16 -12.35
N GLY A 69 -9.43 -1.21 -12.94
CA GLY A 69 -10.06 -0.02 -13.54
C GLY A 69 -10.41 1.01 -12.47
N ARG A 70 -10.95 0.56 -11.34
CA ARG A 70 -11.23 1.42 -10.17
C ARG A 70 -9.96 1.97 -9.56
N TRP A 71 -8.90 1.17 -9.42
CA TRP A 71 -7.61 1.66 -8.93
C TRP A 71 -7.07 2.77 -9.83
N LYS A 72 -7.10 2.57 -11.15
CA LYS A 72 -6.68 3.57 -12.15
C LYS A 72 -7.50 4.87 -12.05
N GLN A 73 -8.81 4.76 -11.87
CA GLN A 73 -9.70 5.91 -11.68
C GLN A 73 -9.33 6.69 -10.41
N GLN A 74 -9.16 6.00 -9.29
CA GLN A 74 -8.76 6.60 -8.01
C GLN A 74 -7.39 7.28 -8.11
N TRP A 75 -6.43 6.65 -8.79
CA TRP A 75 -5.11 7.25 -9.02
C TRP A 75 -5.20 8.52 -9.88
N SER A 76 -6.00 8.51 -10.93
CA SER A 76 -6.24 9.72 -11.74
C SER A 76 -6.83 10.85 -10.90
N GLU A 77 -7.74 10.55 -9.99
CA GLU A 77 -8.33 11.54 -9.06
C GLU A 77 -7.27 12.08 -8.08
N VAL A 78 -6.44 11.22 -7.50
CA VAL A 78 -5.31 11.64 -6.65
C VAL A 78 -4.36 12.56 -7.40
N GLN A 79 -3.99 12.22 -8.63
CA GLN A 79 -3.12 13.05 -9.48
C GLN A 79 -3.73 14.44 -9.75
N GLN A 80 -5.03 14.49 -10.01
CA GLN A 80 -5.73 15.77 -10.19
C GLN A 80 -5.63 16.64 -8.94
N ILE A 81 -5.93 16.07 -7.76
CA ILE A 81 -5.87 16.79 -6.49
C ILE A 81 -4.45 17.25 -6.16
N LEU A 82 -3.42 16.45 -6.48
CA LEU A 82 -2.02 16.84 -6.32
C LEU A 82 -1.71 18.08 -7.15
N ARG A 83 -2.09 18.08 -8.44
CA ARG A 83 -1.87 19.25 -9.34
C ARG A 83 -2.61 20.48 -8.85
N GLU A 84 -3.88 20.36 -8.43
CA GLU A 84 -4.67 21.44 -7.87
C GLU A 84 -4.06 22.01 -6.57
N ALA A 85 -3.37 21.16 -5.80
CA ALA A 85 -2.66 21.55 -4.59
C ALA A 85 -1.23 22.06 -4.85
N GLY A 86 -0.79 22.17 -6.12
CA GLY A 86 0.56 22.58 -6.50
C GLY A 86 1.65 21.60 -6.05
N ARG A 87 1.31 20.31 -5.88
CA ARG A 87 2.24 19.29 -5.44
C ARG A 87 2.79 18.49 -6.65
N ASP A 88 4.03 18.08 -6.54
CA ASP A 88 4.67 17.22 -7.53
C ASP A 88 4.05 15.82 -7.52
N VAL A 89 3.61 15.37 -8.69
CA VAL A 89 3.06 14.04 -8.90
C VAL A 89 4.17 12.99 -8.99
N SER A 90 5.32 13.35 -9.55
CA SER A 90 6.42 12.40 -9.80
C SER A 90 7.07 11.88 -8.51
N GLY A 91 7.10 12.72 -7.48
CA GLY A 91 7.62 12.34 -6.15
C GLY A 91 6.58 11.68 -5.24
N PHE A 92 5.33 11.53 -5.69
CA PHE A 92 4.27 10.96 -4.88
C PHE A 92 4.16 9.44 -5.06
N VAL A 93 4.02 8.71 -3.95
CA VAL A 93 3.89 7.25 -4.01
C VAL A 93 2.45 6.83 -4.31
N ALA A 94 2.27 6.09 -5.40
CA ALA A 94 1.04 5.40 -5.76
C ALA A 94 1.21 3.91 -5.48
N ALA A 95 0.76 3.45 -4.31
CA ALA A 95 0.97 2.09 -3.88
C ALA A 95 -0.27 1.21 -4.04
N ILE A 96 -0.04 -0.05 -4.40
CA ILE A 96 -1.04 -1.11 -4.36
C ILE A 96 -0.59 -2.25 -3.43
N TYR A 97 -1.52 -2.77 -2.65
CA TYR A 97 -1.31 -3.96 -1.85
C TYR A 97 -1.92 -5.16 -2.54
N VAL A 98 -1.12 -6.18 -2.81
CA VAL A 98 -1.54 -7.41 -3.48
C VAL A 98 -1.24 -8.64 -2.65
N THR A 99 -2.09 -9.65 -2.73
CA THR A 99 -1.87 -10.97 -2.11
C THR A 99 -1.77 -12.02 -3.21
N LEU A 100 -0.65 -12.74 -3.27
CA LEU A 100 -0.34 -13.71 -4.31
C LEU A 100 -0.14 -15.10 -3.71
N ALA A 101 -0.64 -16.12 -4.41
CA ALA A 101 -0.19 -17.50 -4.27
C ALA A 101 0.29 -18.00 -5.64
N ILE A 102 1.59 -18.18 -5.79
CA ILE A 102 2.19 -18.56 -7.07
C ILE A 102 2.43 -20.08 -7.08
N ASP A 103 1.81 -20.77 -8.03
CA ASP A 103 1.94 -22.19 -8.24
C ASP A 103 1.63 -22.53 -9.70
N GLY A 104 2.39 -23.46 -10.30
CA GLY A 104 2.12 -23.94 -11.67
C GLY A 104 0.71 -24.55 -11.85
N ASP A 105 0.11 -25.02 -10.74
CA ASP A 105 -1.29 -25.44 -10.69
C ASP A 105 -2.18 -24.30 -10.19
N ALA A 106 -2.93 -23.67 -11.10
CA ALA A 106 -3.81 -22.56 -10.81
C ALA A 106 -4.93 -22.91 -9.82
N SER A 107 -5.45 -24.14 -9.85
CA SER A 107 -6.48 -24.60 -8.91
C SER A 107 -5.93 -24.65 -7.48
N ARG A 108 -4.74 -25.24 -7.31
CA ARG A 108 -4.06 -25.31 -6.02
C ARG A 108 -3.69 -23.92 -5.49
N ALA A 109 -3.22 -23.04 -6.34
CA ALA A 109 -2.95 -21.64 -5.99
C ALA A 109 -4.23 -20.92 -5.54
N GLY A 110 -5.33 -21.09 -6.27
CA GLY A 110 -6.64 -20.52 -5.94
C GLY A 110 -7.15 -20.98 -4.57
N GLN A 111 -7.08 -22.30 -4.30
CA GLN A 111 -7.47 -22.88 -3.01
C GLN A 111 -6.64 -22.34 -1.84
N ARG A 112 -5.32 -22.12 -2.05
CA ARG A 112 -4.46 -21.51 -1.02
C ARG A 112 -4.87 -20.07 -0.70
N ILE A 113 -5.19 -19.28 -1.71
CA ILE A 113 -5.71 -17.92 -1.51
C ILE A 113 -7.00 -17.97 -0.72
N ASP A 114 -7.96 -18.80 -1.09
CA ASP A 114 -9.26 -18.88 -0.42
C ASP A 114 -9.10 -19.28 1.05
N ALA A 115 -8.37 -20.33 1.32
CA ALA A 115 -8.08 -20.79 2.67
C ALA A 115 -7.35 -19.71 3.51
N PHE A 116 -6.44 -18.96 2.90
CA PHE A 116 -5.77 -17.84 3.56
C PHE A 116 -6.75 -16.73 3.91
N LEU A 117 -7.56 -16.29 2.95
CA LEU A 117 -8.51 -15.18 3.13
C LEU A 117 -9.51 -15.52 4.24
N GLU A 118 -10.07 -16.72 4.22
CA GLU A 118 -11.03 -17.16 5.25
C GLU A 118 -10.41 -17.23 6.63
N ARG A 119 -9.22 -17.83 6.75
CA ARG A 119 -8.54 -17.96 8.03
C ARG A 119 -8.08 -16.62 8.60
N TYR A 120 -7.58 -15.72 7.74
CA TYR A 120 -6.99 -14.46 8.17
C TYR A 120 -8.04 -13.38 8.48
N TYR A 121 -9.11 -13.32 7.69
CA TYR A 121 -10.13 -12.28 7.82
C TYR A 121 -11.41 -12.75 8.51
N GLY A 122 -11.61 -14.05 8.70
CA GLY A 122 -12.85 -14.61 9.26
C GLY A 122 -14.08 -14.33 8.39
N GLN A 123 -13.88 -14.17 7.09
CA GLN A 123 -14.92 -13.85 6.10
C GLN A 123 -14.81 -14.83 4.92
N PRO A 124 -15.93 -15.12 4.20
CA PRO A 124 -15.87 -15.93 2.99
C PRO A 124 -14.85 -15.38 1.98
N ALA A 125 -14.08 -16.28 1.38
CA ALA A 125 -13.04 -15.91 0.41
C ALA A 125 -13.59 -15.06 -0.74
N GLU A 126 -14.77 -15.39 -1.25
CA GLU A 126 -15.45 -14.65 -2.31
C GLU A 126 -15.68 -13.17 -1.94
N VAL A 127 -16.08 -12.89 -0.70
CA VAL A 127 -16.27 -11.52 -0.20
C VAL A 127 -14.95 -10.77 -0.19
N MET A 128 -13.88 -11.42 0.26
CA MET A 128 -12.56 -10.81 0.35
C MET A 128 -11.91 -10.58 -1.03
N ARG A 129 -12.13 -11.49 -1.98
CA ARG A 129 -11.67 -11.33 -3.38
C ARG A 129 -12.27 -10.09 -4.07
N ARG A 130 -13.48 -9.68 -3.70
CA ARG A 130 -14.08 -8.45 -4.22
C ARG A 130 -13.53 -7.17 -3.59
N ARG A 131 -12.81 -7.27 -2.49
CA ARG A 131 -12.29 -6.13 -1.72
C ARG A 131 -10.80 -5.92 -1.82
N GLN A 132 -10.07 -6.91 -2.34
CA GLN A 132 -8.62 -6.90 -2.33
C GLN A 132 -8.06 -7.40 -3.66
N ALA A 133 -6.92 -6.82 -4.05
CA ALA A 133 -6.13 -7.31 -5.16
C ALA A 133 -5.49 -8.66 -4.79
N VAL A 134 -6.07 -9.76 -5.23
CA VAL A 134 -5.59 -11.11 -4.94
C VAL A 134 -5.49 -11.95 -6.21
N LEU A 135 -4.44 -12.75 -6.33
CA LEU A 135 -4.28 -13.71 -7.40
C LEU A 135 -3.67 -15.02 -6.89
N GLY A 136 -4.32 -16.13 -7.22
CA GLY A 136 -3.72 -17.48 -7.17
C GLY A 136 -3.53 -17.98 -8.59
N GLY A 137 -2.30 -18.33 -8.98
CA GLY A 137 -2.05 -18.80 -10.34
C GLY A 137 -0.58 -19.02 -10.66
N PRO A 138 -0.28 -19.37 -11.93
CA PRO A 138 1.08 -19.59 -12.39
C PRO A 138 1.89 -18.29 -12.44
N PRO A 139 3.25 -18.39 -12.51
CA PRO A 139 4.14 -17.24 -12.50
C PRO A 139 3.80 -16.16 -13.54
N GLU A 140 3.48 -16.57 -14.76
CA GLU A 140 3.13 -15.65 -15.85
C GLU A 140 1.83 -14.87 -15.59
N ALA A 141 0.85 -15.50 -14.95
CA ALA A 141 -0.38 -14.79 -14.54
C ALA A 141 -0.09 -13.80 -13.43
N ALA A 142 0.77 -14.14 -12.47
CA ALA A 142 1.19 -13.24 -11.41
C ALA A 142 1.98 -12.04 -11.97
N ALA A 143 2.89 -12.27 -12.91
CA ALA A 143 3.63 -11.20 -13.60
C ALA A 143 2.69 -10.27 -14.36
N GLY A 144 1.75 -10.80 -15.14
CA GLY A 144 0.75 -10.02 -15.86
C GLY A 144 -0.16 -9.20 -14.95
N PHE A 145 -0.56 -9.77 -13.82
CA PHE A 145 -1.36 -9.10 -12.80
C PHE A 145 -0.63 -7.88 -12.20
N LEU A 146 0.62 -8.06 -11.78
CA LEU A 146 1.44 -6.96 -11.26
C LEU A 146 1.72 -5.91 -12.34
N LYS A 147 2.03 -6.36 -13.57
CA LYS A 147 2.25 -5.46 -14.71
C LYS A 147 1.04 -4.58 -14.99
N GLY A 148 -0.17 -5.10 -14.88
CA GLY A 148 -1.39 -4.32 -15.04
C GLY A 148 -1.45 -3.10 -14.11
N PHE A 149 -1.07 -3.24 -12.85
CA PHE A 149 -0.98 -2.12 -11.91
C PHE A 149 0.19 -1.18 -12.21
N ALA A 150 1.36 -1.72 -12.61
CA ALA A 150 2.49 -0.90 -13.03
C ALA A 150 2.13 -0.03 -14.24
N ASP A 151 1.55 -0.61 -15.27
CA ASP A 151 1.09 0.11 -16.46
C ASP A 151 -0.02 1.14 -16.16
N ALA A 152 -0.80 0.90 -15.11
CA ALA A 152 -1.79 1.87 -14.63
C ALA A 152 -1.18 3.01 -13.80
N GLY A 153 0.13 2.95 -13.49
CA GLY A 153 0.87 4.00 -12.80
C GLY A 153 1.20 3.70 -11.34
N ALA A 154 1.01 2.46 -10.87
CA ALA A 154 1.53 2.06 -9.57
C ALA A 154 3.05 2.05 -9.59
N ASN A 155 3.67 2.88 -8.75
CA ASN A 155 5.11 2.98 -8.60
C ASN A 155 5.65 2.27 -7.36
N HIS A 156 4.75 1.67 -6.57
CA HIS A 156 5.10 0.86 -5.41
C HIS A 156 4.11 -0.30 -5.23
N MET A 157 4.65 -1.49 -5.04
CA MET A 157 3.84 -2.70 -4.83
C MET A 157 4.20 -3.36 -3.51
N ILE A 158 3.22 -3.54 -2.64
CA ILE A 158 3.36 -4.30 -1.40
C ILE A 158 2.79 -5.69 -1.67
N VAL A 159 3.66 -6.69 -1.67
CA VAL A 159 3.29 -8.06 -2.03
C VAL A 159 3.26 -8.94 -0.79
N ARG A 160 2.09 -9.53 -0.51
CA ARG A 160 1.94 -10.63 0.45
C ARG A 160 1.97 -11.95 -0.29
N LEU A 161 2.85 -12.84 0.11
CA LEU A 161 2.96 -14.18 -0.45
C LEU A 161 2.24 -15.19 0.44
N VAL A 162 1.45 -16.08 -0.17
CA VAL A 162 0.68 -17.15 0.50
C VAL A 162 1.21 -18.49 0.07
N GLY A 163 1.73 -19.28 1.03
CA GLY A 163 2.38 -20.55 0.81
C GLY A 163 3.85 -20.49 1.20
N ASP A 164 4.74 -21.09 0.40
CA ASP A 164 6.19 -21.01 0.61
C ASP A 164 6.70 -19.61 0.21
N PRO A 165 7.05 -18.73 1.18
CA PRO A 165 7.41 -17.37 0.87
C PRO A 165 8.76 -17.26 0.17
N ASP A 166 9.73 -18.11 0.48
CA ASP A 166 11.09 -18.00 -0.04
C ASP A 166 11.11 -18.29 -1.55
N ARG A 167 10.50 -19.43 -1.94
CA ARG A 167 10.37 -19.80 -3.35
C ARG A 167 9.58 -18.79 -4.17
N GLN A 168 8.49 -18.26 -3.60
CA GLN A 168 7.66 -17.28 -4.29
C GLN A 168 8.34 -15.92 -4.38
N LEU A 169 9.14 -15.53 -3.38
CA LEU A 169 9.93 -14.29 -3.40
C LEU A 169 10.92 -14.30 -4.55
N GLU A 170 11.66 -15.38 -4.76
CA GLU A 170 12.57 -15.52 -5.92
C GLU A 170 11.83 -15.31 -7.24
N THR A 171 10.64 -15.90 -7.36
CA THR A 171 9.79 -15.76 -8.55
C THR A 171 9.37 -14.29 -8.76
N VAL A 172 8.90 -13.61 -7.71
CA VAL A 172 8.48 -12.21 -7.78
C VAL A 172 9.64 -11.27 -8.09
N VAL A 173 10.81 -11.51 -7.50
CA VAL A 173 12.03 -10.74 -7.83
C VAL A 173 12.38 -10.88 -9.30
N GLY A 174 12.19 -12.08 -9.90
CA GLY A 174 12.39 -12.31 -11.32
C GLY A 174 11.48 -11.48 -12.23
N PHE A 175 10.32 -11.01 -11.74
CA PHE A 175 9.42 -10.15 -12.53
C PHE A 175 9.90 -8.69 -12.63
N ARG A 176 10.87 -8.27 -11.82
CA ARG A 176 11.31 -6.87 -11.73
C ARG A 176 11.68 -6.27 -13.09
N ALA A 177 12.38 -7.01 -13.93
CA ALA A 177 12.75 -6.58 -15.28
C ALA A 177 11.53 -6.33 -16.18
N GLN A 178 10.40 -6.98 -15.92
CA GLN A 178 9.15 -6.84 -16.69
C GLN A 178 8.28 -5.68 -16.16
N LEU A 179 8.54 -5.21 -14.95
CA LEU A 179 7.75 -4.17 -14.26
C LEU A 179 8.32 -2.76 -14.45
N GLY A 180 9.40 -2.59 -15.22
CA GLY A 180 10.00 -1.29 -15.51
C GLY A 180 10.87 -0.74 -14.39
N GLY A 181 11.55 -1.62 -13.68
CA GLY A 181 12.50 -1.28 -12.59
C GLY A 181 13.85 -0.83 -13.10
#